data_2e02673c1b59c2ae1e0fece6b8a88c33
#
_entry.id   2e02673c1b59c2ae1e0fece6b8a88c33
#
_cell.length_a   1.000
_cell.length_b   1.000
_cell.length_c   1.000
_cell.angle_alpha   90.00
_cell.angle_beta   90.00
_cell.angle_gamma   90.00
#
_symmetry.space_group_name_H-M   'P 1'
#
loop_
_entity.id
_entity.type
_entity.pdbx_description
1 polymer ?
#
loop_
_entity_poly.entity_id
_entity_poly.type
_entity_poly.pdbx_seq_one_letter_code
_entity_poly.pdbx_strand_id
1 'polypeptide(L)'
;MRLVHSEQGKPQRPLTRPAPDEPTATRKLLQDIIEAGGVWEVNTRDDDTNYASLVAIINRRQMAPDGQQVVLMDGVDYHHKVLRLSSVGEWKTLPPAEVVAAERIGRWHPAVAALRSGNRLSSIESPQRQRALRLLHSLAREAEARGYTVQETAKQEHQRYGYHDRDQLSGCLIIGVAPIKCSAGIGQLKDKVTHEATIKEMERAKRESWYRIPTHDYVPSARLSMTLNTDSRYSSEVSWSDTKTIPLELRLPDVMTLFERWALVHTERAEAERLAEIEKQKRREREDELARQAHMQHALGERLIANLEDWELVGRLRHYLADMADHIEHITDEEERAAAAEWLEWCKQYMAKRDPLTKPIRQPKIKPPGYSEVQEFRTRLGFGSGYW
;
A
#
# COMPACT_ATOMS: atom_id res chain seq x y z
N MET A 1 47.24 44.57 -19.39
CA MET A 1 46.98 44.24 -18.00
C MET A 1 45.89 43.17 -18.02
N ARG A 2 46.25 41.87 -17.92
CA ARG A 2 45.33 40.74 -17.92
C ARG A 2 45.13 40.29 -16.47
N LEU A 3 43.91 40.35 -15.99
CA LEU A 3 43.52 39.81 -14.68
C LEU A 3 43.37 38.28 -14.79
N VAL A 4 44.19 37.59 -14.03
CA VAL A 4 44.13 36.14 -13.86
C VAL A 4 43.11 35.87 -12.75
N HIS A 5 42.03 35.22 -13.07
CA HIS A 5 41.10 34.68 -12.06
C HIS A 5 41.66 33.38 -11.52
N SER A 6 41.97 33.36 -10.24
CA SER A 6 42.34 32.17 -9.50
C SER A 6 41.10 31.34 -9.20
N GLU A 7 41.03 30.12 -9.72
CA GLU A 7 40.07 29.11 -9.30
C GLU A 7 40.40 28.66 -7.87
N GLN A 8 39.52 29.02 -6.93
CA GLN A 8 39.56 28.44 -5.60
C GLN A 8 39.02 27.01 -5.66
N GLY A 9 39.91 26.03 -5.54
CA GLY A 9 39.57 24.62 -5.42
C GLY A 9 38.74 24.37 -4.19
N LYS A 10 37.61 23.68 -4.37
CA LYS A 10 36.78 23.15 -3.26
C LYS A 10 37.65 22.22 -2.39
N PRO A 11 37.57 22.32 -1.06
CA PRO A 11 38.32 21.43 -0.19
C PRO A 11 37.86 19.98 -0.41
N GLN A 12 38.78 19.14 -0.91
CA GLN A 12 38.59 17.70 -0.96
C GLN A 12 38.56 17.17 0.50
N ARG A 13 37.44 16.61 0.93
CA ARG A 13 37.35 15.82 2.15
C ARG A 13 38.38 14.69 2.06
N PRO A 14 39.25 14.51 3.03
CA PRO A 14 40.18 13.39 3.04
C PRO A 14 39.37 12.09 3.12
N LEU A 15 39.52 11.20 2.15
CA LEU A 15 39.07 9.83 2.18
C LEU A 15 39.91 9.07 3.22
N THR A 16 39.61 9.24 4.49
CA THR A 16 40.15 8.37 5.55
C THR A 16 39.58 6.96 5.34
N ARG A 17 40.43 6.06 4.88
CA ARG A 17 40.14 4.63 4.87
C ARG A 17 39.94 4.21 6.32
N PRO A 18 38.78 3.61 6.71
CA PRO A 18 38.58 3.16 8.09
C PRO A 18 39.66 2.13 8.44
N ALA A 19 40.09 2.15 9.71
CA ALA A 19 41.08 1.18 10.23
C ALA A 19 40.55 -0.26 10.02
N PRO A 20 41.41 -1.23 9.81
CA PRO A 20 41.04 -2.61 9.44
C PRO A 20 40.13 -3.32 10.46
N ASP A 21 39.99 -2.81 11.68
CA ASP A 21 39.19 -3.41 12.75
C ASP A 21 37.83 -2.70 13.03
N GLU A 22 37.53 -1.56 12.38
CA GLU A 22 36.21 -0.95 12.54
C GLU A 22 35.16 -1.65 11.64
N PRO A 23 34.03 -2.12 12.22
CA PRO A 23 32.98 -2.70 11.43
C PRO A 23 32.46 -1.65 10.42
N THR A 24 32.39 -2.02 9.16
CA THR A 24 31.81 -1.13 8.13
C THR A 24 30.37 -0.75 8.52
N ALA A 25 29.90 0.44 8.15
CA ALA A 25 28.55 0.92 8.47
C ALA A 25 27.44 -0.12 8.16
N THR A 26 27.63 -0.92 7.08
CA THR A 26 26.71 -2.02 6.73
C THR A 26 26.74 -3.18 7.73
N ARG A 27 27.93 -3.55 8.25
CA ARG A 27 28.05 -4.61 9.27
C ARG A 27 27.47 -4.15 10.60
N LYS A 28 27.75 -2.91 10.99
CA LYS A 28 27.20 -2.34 12.21
C LYS A 28 25.67 -2.32 12.16
N LEU A 29 25.09 -1.77 11.09
CA LEU A 29 23.65 -1.74 10.90
C LEU A 29 23.01 -3.13 10.96
N LEU A 30 23.60 -4.11 10.28
CA LEU A 30 23.09 -5.49 10.30
C LEU A 30 23.17 -6.09 11.71
N GLN A 31 24.22 -5.84 12.44
CA GLN A 31 24.40 -6.30 13.81
C GLN A 31 23.35 -5.66 14.73
N ASP A 32 23.13 -4.33 14.63
CA ASP A 32 22.12 -3.62 15.39
C ASP A 32 20.72 -4.20 15.17
N ILE A 33 20.36 -4.54 13.90
CA ILE A 33 19.09 -5.19 13.56
C ILE A 33 18.98 -6.59 14.18
N ILE A 34 20.06 -7.39 14.14
CA ILE A 34 20.05 -8.74 14.70
C ILE A 34 19.94 -8.70 16.23
N GLU A 35 20.69 -7.81 16.88
CA GLU A 35 20.67 -7.62 18.35
C GLU A 35 19.30 -7.12 18.84
N ALA A 36 18.60 -6.31 18.02
CA ALA A 36 17.24 -5.87 18.29
C ALA A 36 16.15 -6.94 18.01
N GLY A 37 16.54 -8.21 17.77
CA GLY A 37 15.59 -9.28 17.51
C GLY A 37 14.99 -9.28 16.10
N GLY A 38 15.68 -8.67 15.15
CA GLY A 38 15.29 -8.65 13.73
C GLY A 38 14.40 -7.47 13.31
N VAL A 39 14.05 -6.57 14.23
CA VAL A 39 13.34 -5.32 13.94
C VAL A 39 14.05 -4.17 14.65
N TRP A 40 14.45 -3.16 13.90
CA TRP A 40 15.13 -1.99 14.42
C TRP A 40 14.49 -0.71 13.89
N GLU A 41 14.09 0.16 14.81
CA GLU A 41 13.46 1.43 14.48
C GLU A 41 14.47 2.57 14.63
N VAL A 42 14.45 3.50 13.67
CA VAL A 42 15.35 4.65 13.66
C VAL A 42 14.60 5.92 13.31
N ASN A 43 14.97 7.00 14.00
CA ASN A 43 14.50 8.34 13.68
C ASN A 43 15.57 9.04 12.83
N THR A 44 15.20 9.37 11.58
CA THR A 44 16.11 10.03 10.62
C THR A 44 16.09 11.55 10.72
N ARG A 45 15.44 12.14 11.74
CA ARG A 45 15.35 13.59 11.88
C ARG A 45 16.72 14.22 12.17
N ASP A 46 17.53 13.52 12.96
CA ASP A 46 18.85 13.98 13.39
C ASP A 46 20.01 13.13 12.82
N ASP A 47 19.68 12.25 11.86
CA ASP A 47 20.64 11.30 11.28
C ASP A 47 20.60 11.36 9.75
N ASP A 48 21.69 11.85 9.16
CA ASP A 48 21.89 11.95 7.71
C ASP A 48 22.24 10.61 7.03
N THR A 49 22.14 9.49 7.76
CA THR A 49 22.49 8.16 7.25
C THR A 49 21.53 7.73 6.15
N ASN A 50 22.05 7.37 4.97
CA ASN A 50 21.24 6.83 3.89
C ASN A 50 21.00 5.32 4.10
N TYR A 51 19.99 4.98 4.91
CA TYR A 51 19.62 3.60 5.22
C TYR A 51 19.24 2.79 3.98
N ALA A 52 18.59 3.41 2.98
CA ALA A 52 18.24 2.73 1.74
C ALA A 52 19.48 2.22 0.98
N SER A 53 20.54 3.01 0.94
CA SER A 53 21.81 2.61 0.33
C SER A 53 22.50 1.49 1.11
N LEU A 54 22.49 1.55 2.45
CA LEU A 54 23.07 0.51 3.31
C LEU A 54 22.33 -0.82 3.15
N VAL A 55 21.00 -0.79 3.18
CA VAL A 55 20.14 -1.97 2.95
C VAL A 55 20.38 -2.57 1.56
N ALA A 56 20.47 -1.75 0.53
CA ALA A 56 20.77 -2.23 -0.82
C ALA A 56 22.15 -2.93 -0.91
N ILE A 57 23.15 -2.45 -0.18
CA ILE A 57 24.48 -3.09 -0.12
C ILE A 57 24.41 -4.41 0.66
N ILE A 58 23.75 -4.44 1.84
CA ILE A 58 23.59 -5.63 2.66
C ILE A 58 22.93 -6.75 1.84
N ASN A 59 21.82 -6.44 1.17
CA ASN A 59 21.06 -7.43 0.39
C ASN A 59 21.83 -7.89 -0.86
N ARG A 60 22.49 -6.96 -1.57
CA ARG A 60 23.30 -7.30 -2.77
C ARG A 60 24.49 -8.19 -2.43
N ARG A 61 25.12 -7.99 -1.28
CA ARG A 61 26.26 -8.79 -0.81
C ARG A 61 25.83 -10.02 -0.01
N GLN A 62 24.54 -10.27 0.14
CA GLN A 62 24.00 -11.41 0.91
C GLN A 62 24.59 -11.50 2.32
N MET A 63 24.68 -10.34 3.00
CA MET A 63 25.29 -10.26 4.34
C MET A 63 24.30 -10.68 5.45
N ALA A 64 22.99 -10.66 5.18
CA ALA A 64 21.96 -11.11 6.12
C ALA A 64 22.08 -12.65 6.37
N PRO A 65 21.54 -13.17 7.49
CA PRO A 65 21.49 -14.61 7.74
C PRO A 65 20.85 -15.38 6.58
N ASP A 66 21.20 -16.65 6.42
CA ASP A 66 20.75 -17.49 5.31
C ASP A 66 19.22 -17.47 5.17
N GLY A 67 18.77 -17.25 3.95
CA GLY A 67 17.34 -17.14 3.61
C GLY A 67 16.66 -15.86 4.10
N GLN A 68 17.42 -14.86 4.58
CA GLN A 68 16.86 -13.58 5.03
C GLN A 68 17.40 -12.39 4.21
N GLN A 69 16.68 -11.29 4.29
CA GLN A 69 17.05 -10.00 3.71
C GLN A 69 16.62 -8.87 4.66
N VAL A 70 17.28 -7.74 4.58
CA VAL A 70 16.85 -6.53 5.30
C VAL A 70 15.85 -5.77 4.45
N VAL A 71 14.70 -5.42 5.03
CA VAL A 71 13.67 -4.60 4.40
C VAL A 71 13.57 -3.27 5.15
N LEU A 72 13.58 -2.16 4.41
CA LEU A 72 13.34 -0.82 4.93
C LEU A 72 11.88 -0.47 4.69
N MET A 73 11.17 -0.08 5.74
CA MET A 73 9.77 0.35 5.70
C MET A 73 9.63 1.73 6.33
N ASP A 74 8.58 2.47 5.95
CA ASP A 74 8.20 3.69 6.63
C ASP A 74 7.53 3.34 7.98
N GLY A 75 7.89 4.08 9.03
CA GLY A 75 7.32 3.93 10.37
C GLY A 75 6.07 4.78 10.58
N VAL A 76 5.89 5.30 11.79
CA VAL A 76 4.71 6.07 12.19
C VAL A 76 4.62 7.42 11.45
N ASP A 77 5.75 8.00 11.09
CA ASP A 77 5.85 9.23 10.29
C ASP A 77 7.00 9.16 9.29
N TYR A 78 7.15 10.22 8.48
CA TYR A 78 8.17 10.30 7.43
C TYR A 78 9.61 10.15 7.95
N HIS A 79 9.88 10.57 9.19
CA HIS A 79 11.20 10.52 9.81
C HIS A 79 11.47 9.20 10.55
N HIS A 80 10.45 8.42 10.84
CA HIS A 80 10.60 7.10 11.42
C HIS A 80 10.73 6.04 10.34
N LYS A 81 11.81 5.28 10.38
CA LYS A 81 12.06 4.15 9.48
C LYS A 81 12.22 2.89 10.30
N VAL A 82 11.65 1.81 9.79
CA VAL A 82 11.72 0.48 10.39
C VAL A 82 12.55 -0.41 9.49
N LEU A 83 13.64 -0.94 10.02
CA LEU A 83 14.47 -1.94 9.35
C LEU A 83 14.13 -3.32 9.93
N ARG A 84 13.80 -4.25 9.07
CA ARG A 84 13.37 -5.59 9.49
C ARG A 84 14.11 -6.67 8.72
N LEU A 85 14.55 -7.72 9.44
CA LEU A 85 14.92 -8.98 8.82
C LEU A 85 13.65 -9.71 8.37
N SER A 86 13.60 -10.06 7.11
CA SER A 86 12.48 -10.80 6.50
C SER A 86 13.02 -11.98 5.71
N SER A 87 12.27 -13.06 5.64
CA SER A 87 12.60 -14.18 4.77
C SER A 87 12.71 -13.71 3.32
N VAL A 88 13.65 -14.28 2.58
CA VAL A 88 13.73 -14.06 1.13
C VAL A 88 12.54 -14.78 0.51
N GLY A 89 11.68 -14.05 -0.21
CA GLY A 89 10.53 -14.66 -0.88
C GLY A 89 10.98 -15.73 -1.89
N GLU A 90 10.20 -16.79 -2.02
CA GLU A 90 10.49 -17.94 -2.91
C GLU A 90 10.77 -17.50 -4.35
N TRP A 91 10.14 -16.40 -4.78
CA TRP A 91 10.35 -15.82 -6.10
C TRP A 91 11.80 -15.38 -6.41
N LYS A 92 12.65 -15.16 -5.39
CA LYS A 92 14.08 -14.83 -5.57
C LYS A 92 14.95 -16.07 -5.78
N THR A 93 14.47 -17.23 -5.38
CA THR A 93 15.19 -18.50 -5.47
C THR A 93 14.77 -19.36 -6.66
N LEU A 94 13.82 -18.87 -7.47
CA LEU A 94 13.39 -19.58 -8.68
C LEU A 94 14.56 -19.83 -9.63
N PRO A 95 14.77 -21.09 -10.04
CA PRO A 95 15.77 -21.40 -11.06
C PRO A 95 15.40 -20.71 -12.39
N PRO A 96 16.39 -20.37 -13.23
CA PRO A 96 16.09 -19.85 -14.56
C PRO A 96 15.31 -20.87 -15.38
N ALA A 97 14.32 -20.38 -16.11
CA ALA A 97 13.52 -21.22 -17.00
C ALA A 97 14.36 -21.66 -18.20
N GLU A 98 14.13 -22.89 -18.69
CA GLU A 98 14.73 -23.36 -19.93
C GLU A 98 13.78 -23.09 -21.09
N VAL A 99 14.00 -22.03 -21.85
CA VAL A 99 13.23 -21.68 -23.04
C VAL A 99 14.17 -21.49 -24.22
N VAL A 100 13.95 -22.28 -25.26
CA VAL A 100 14.76 -22.23 -26.48
C VAL A 100 13.96 -21.60 -27.62
N ALA A 101 14.53 -20.61 -28.29
CA ALA A 101 13.90 -20.02 -29.46
C ALA A 101 13.85 -21.01 -30.65
N ALA A 102 12.68 -21.23 -31.20
CA ALA A 102 12.51 -22.12 -32.32
C ALA A 102 13.12 -21.53 -33.62
N GLU A 103 14.02 -22.24 -34.29
CA GLU A 103 14.59 -21.82 -35.56
C GLU A 103 13.61 -22.02 -36.71
N ARG A 104 12.89 -23.15 -36.73
CA ARG A 104 11.89 -23.51 -37.73
C ARG A 104 10.58 -23.88 -37.07
N ILE A 105 9.47 -23.39 -37.61
CA ILE A 105 8.14 -23.57 -37.06
C ILE A 105 7.30 -24.31 -38.10
N GLY A 106 6.92 -25.56 -37.81
CA GLY A 106 6.03 -26.33 -38.65
C GLY A 106 4.57 -25.89 -38.50
N ARG A 107 4.11 -25.73 -37.24
CA ARG A 107 2.75 -25.28 -36.93
C ARG A 107 2.80 -24.15 -35.89
N TRP A 108 2.24 -23.02 -36.26
CA TRP A 108 2.17 -21.86 -35.37
C TRP A 108 1.22 -22.11 -34.19
N HIS A 109 1.59 -21.59 -33.03
CA HIS A 109 0.67 -21.48 -31.88
C HIS A 109 -0.58 -20.66 -32.28
N PRO A 110 -1.82 -21.05 -31.89
CA PRO A 110 -3.03 -20.36 -32.32
C PRO A 110 -3.03 -18.85 -32.10
N ALA A 111 -2.64 -18.41 -30.93
CA ALA A 111 -2.55 -16.96 -30.59
C ALA A 111 -1.54 -16.22 -31.48
N VAL A 112 -0.41 -16.83 -31.84
CA VAL A 112 0.59 -16.23 -32.74
C VAL A 112 0.15 -16.29 -34.21
N ALA A 113 -0.56 -17.33 -34.62
CA ALA A 113 -1.16 -17.42 -35.93
C ALA A 113 -2.20 -16.29 -36.16
N ALA A 114 -2.99 -15.99 -35.14
CA ALA A 114 -3.93 -14.86 -35.13
C ALA A 114 -3.22 -13.52 -35.26
N LEU A 115 -2.13 -13.28 -34.54
CA LEU A 115 -1.29 -12.07 -34.68
C LEU A 115 -0.73 -11.91 -36.08
N ARG A 116 -0.29 -13.01 -36.68
CA ARG A 116 0.24 -13.06 -38.05
C ARG A 116 -0.84 -12.71 -39.08
N SER A 117 -2.00 -13.36 -39.02
CA SER A 117 -3.12 -13.13 -39.95
C SER A 117 -3.74 -11.73 -39.76
N GLY A 118 -3.82 -11.23 -38.54
CA GLY A 118 -4.33 -9.91 -38.20
C GLY A 118 -3.37 -8.75 -38.53
N ASN A 119 -2.20 -9.04 -39.12
CA ASN A 119 -1.16 -8.03 -39.43
C ASN A 119 -0.81 -7.07 -38.28
N ARG A 120 -0.86 -7.57 -37.04
CA ARG A 120 -0.70 -6.74 -35.84
C ARG A 120 0.74 -6.27 -35.60
N LEU A 121 1.71 -6.87 -36.27
CA LEU A 121 3.12 -6.50 -36.26
C LEU A 121 3.53 -5.73 -37.53
N SER A 122 2.62 -5.00 -38.17
CA SER A 122 2.87 -4.24 -39.40
C SER A 122 3.91 -3.11 -39.20
N SER A 123 4.06 -2.59 -37.98
CA SER A 123 5.08 -1.61 -37.61
C SER A 123 6.51 -2.17 -37.60
N ILE A 124 6.66 -3.50 -37.69
CA ILE A 124 7.96 -4.17 -37.73
C ILE A 124 8.24 -4.56 -39.17
N GLU A 125 9.43 -4.27 -39.69
CA GLU A 125 9.86 -4.66 -41.06
C GLU A 125 9.89 -6.15 -41.26
N SER A 126 9.69 -6.58 -42.51
CA SER A 126 9.47 -8.00 -42.85
C SER A 126 10.49 -8.99 -42.27
N PRO A 127 11.80 -8.78 -42.35
CA PRO A 127 12.78 -9.73 -41.80
C PRO A 127 12.64 -9.85 -40.28
N GLN A 128 12.49 -8.71 -39.60
CA GLN A 128 12.40 -8.65 -38.14
C GLN A 128 11.05 -9.15 -37.64
N ARG A 129 9.99 -8.97 -38.43
CA ARG A 129 8.66 -9.49 -38.11
C ARG A 129 8.64 -11.03 -38.04
N GLN A 130 9.32 -11.72 -38.92
CA GLN A 130 9.43 -13.18 -38.85
C GLN A 130 10.19 -13.64 -37.60
N ARG A 131 11.24 -12.92 -37.22
CA ARG A 131 11.99 -13.15 -35.98
C ARG A 131 11.10 -12.89 -34.75
N ALA A 132 10.37 -11.79 -34.72
CA ALA A 132 9.44 -11.45 -33.65
C ALA A 132 8.36 -12.53 -33.45
N LEU A 133 7.75 -13.01 -34.55
CA LEU A 133 6.76 -14.08 -34.49
C LEU A 133 7.35 -15.40 -33.94
N ARG A 134 8.61 -15.74 -34.28
CA ARG A 134 9.28 -16.93 -33.72
C ARG A 134 9.49 -16.80 -32.21
N LEU A 135 9.94 -15.65 -31.74
CA LEU A 135 10.12 -15.36 -30.29
C LEU A 135 8.79 -15.52 -29.53
N LEU A 136 7.74 -14.90 -30.03
CA LEU A 136 6.39 -15.02 -29.43
C LEU A 136 5.86 -16.45 -29.48
N HIS A 137 6.12 -17.19 -30.56
CA HIS A 137 5.73 -18.60 -30.67
C HIS A 137 6.44 -19.46 -29.62
N SER A 138 7.75 -19.32 -29.46
CA SER A 138 8.53 -20.07 -28.46
C SER A 138 8.04 -19.79 -27.06
N LEU A 139 7.79 -18.51 -26.75
CA LEU A 139 7.23 -18.09 -25.46
C LEU A 139 5.83 -18.69 -25.23
N ALA A 140 4.95 -18.66 -26.24
CA ALA A 140 3.60 -19.20 -26.15
C ALA A 140 3.60 -20.72 -25.94
N ARG A 141 4.46 -21.45 -26.65
CA ARG A 141 4.59 -22.90 -26.52
C ARG A 141 5.12 -23.33 -25.17
N GLU A 142 6.11 -22.62 -24.66
CA GLU A 142 6.65 -22.87 -23.33
C GLU A 142 5.61 -22.58 -22.24
N ALA A 143 4.88 -21.48 -22.36
CA ALA A 143 3.80 -21.16 -21.44
C ALA A 143 2.71 -22.23 -21.40
N GLU A 144 2.28 -22.74 -22.58
CA GLU A 144 1.35 -23.87 -22.66
C GLU A 144 1.93 -25.16 -22.02
N ALA A 145 3.21 -25.45 -22.27
CA ALA A 145 3.86 -26.65 -21.72
C ALA A 145 3.91 -26.61 -20.17
N ARG A 146 3.91 -25.43 -19.56
CA ARG A 146 3.80 -25.21 -18.12
C ARG A 146 2.36 -25.18 -17.60
N GLY A 147 1.38 -25.37 -18.47
CA GLY A 147 -0.03 -25.32 -18.10
C GLY A 147 -0.62 -23.91 -17.99
N TYR A 148 0.08 -22.90 -18.49
CA TYR A 148 -0.41 -21.52 -18.51
C TYR A 148 -1.37 -21.29 -19.69
N THR A 149 -2.32 -20.39 -19.51
CA THR A 149 -3.21 -20.00 -20.60
C THR A 149 -2.54 -18.96 -21.49
N VAL A 150 -2.67 -19.11 -22.82
CA VAL A 150 -2.09 -18.17 -23.78
C VAL A 150 -3.17 -17.66 -24.72
N GLN A 151 -3.29 -16.34 -24.82
CA GLN A 151 -4.25 -15.66 -25.67
C GLN A 151 -3.58 -14.51 -26.44
N GLU A 152 -4.12 -14.14 -27.59
CA GLU A 152 -3.76 -12.88 -28.21
C GLU A 152 -4.38 -11.69 -27.45
N THR A 153 -3.71 -10.58 -27.43
CA THR A 153 -4.28 -9.35 -26.88
C THR A 153 -5.39 -8.83 -27.79
N ALA A 154 -6.50 -8.39 -27.23
CA ALA A 154 -7.56 -7.75 -27.99
C ALA A 154 -7.03 -6.55 -28.79
N LYS A 155 -7.60 -6.31 -29.98
CA LYS A 155 -7.25 -5.16 -30.79
C LYS A 155 -7.66 -3.89 -30.04
N GLN A 156 -6.70 -3.08 -29.65
CA GLN A 156 -7.02 -1.75 -29.08
C GLN A 156 -7.63 -0.92 -30.21
N GLU A 157 -8.92 -0.67 -30.14
CA GLU A 157 -9.51 0.44 -30.88
C GLU A 157 -8.93 1.72 -30.29
N HIS A 158 -8.39 2.59 -31.17
CA HIS A 158 -7.86 3.90 -30.76
C HIS A 158 -8.99 4.71 -30.10
N GLN A 159 -9.12 4.62 -28.80
CA GLN A 159 -9.94 5.58 -28.04
C GLN A 159 -9.22 6.93 -28.09
N ARG A 160 -9.74 7.80 -28.95
CA ARG A 160 -9.38 9.21 -28.96
C ARG A 160 -9.90 9.81 -27.64
N TYR A 161 -8.98 10.25 -26.78
CA TYR A 161 -9.26 10.94 -25.52
C TYR A 161 -10.04 10.13 -24.47
N GLY A 162 -9.34 9.54 -23.54
CA GLY A 162 -9.90 8.91 -22.34
C GLY A 162 -8.80 8.37 -21.46
N TYR A 163 -8.99 8.38 -20.17
CA TYR A 163 -8.18 7.73 -19.16
C TYR A 163 -7.76 6.36 -19.68
N HIS A 164 -6.45 6.12 -19.74
CA HIS A 164 -5.94 4.76 -19.98
C HIS A 164 -6.48 3.87 -18.87
N ASP A 165 -7.36 2.95 -19.25
CA ASP A 165 -7.82 1.90 -18.35
C ASP A 165 -6.57 1.09 -17.96
N ARG A 166 -6.10 1.27 -16.73
CA ARG A 166 -4.90 0.61 -16.20
C ARG A 166 -5.05 -0.91 -16.17
N ASP A 167 -6.28 -1.41 -16.32
CA ASP A 167 -6.60 -2.82 -16.30
C ASP A 167 -6.45 -3.51 -17.67
N GLN A 168 -6.21 -2.75 -18.75
CA GLN A 168 -5.99 -3.33 -20.07
C GLN A 168 -4.51 -3.61 -20.31
N LEU A 169 -4.15 -4.89 -20.28
CA LEU A 169 -2.82 -5.34 -20.66
C LEU A 169 -2.53 -5.01 -22.14
N SER A 170 -1.46 -4.23 -22.35
CA SER A 170 -0.97 -3.92 -23.70
C SER A 170 0.08 -4.93 -24.14
N GLY A 171 0.12 -5.26 -25.43
CA GLY A 171 1.13 -6.17 -25.97
C GLY A 171 0.61 -7.02 -27.13
N CYS A 172 1.29 -8.12 -27.39
CA CYS A 172 0.93 -9.08 -28.43
C CYS A 172 0.25 -10.32 -27.85
N LEU A 173 0.78 -10.85 -26.76
CA LEU A 173 0.28 -12.03 -26.08
C LEU A 173 -0.09 -11.71 -24.64
N ILE A 174 -1.13 -12.36 -24.15
CA ILE A 174 -1.48 -12.44 -22.73
C ILE A 174 -1.25 -13.87 -22.26
N ILE A 175 -0.47 -14.03 -21.21
CA ILE A 175 -0.13 -15.30 -20.58
C ILE A 175 -0.69 -15.29 -19.16
N GLY A 176 -1.65 -16.18 -18.88
CA GLY A 176 -2.25 -16.32 -17.56
C GLY A 176 -1.39 -17.22 -16.68
N VAL A 177 -0.68 -16.63 -15.74
CA VAL A 177 0.11 -17.30 -14.70
C VAL A 177 -0.61 -17.06 -13.38
N ALA A 178 -1.49 -17.98 -13.00
CA ALA A 178 -2.36 -17.77 -11.85
C ALA A 178 -1.57 -17.28 -10.61
N PRO A 179 -2.05 -16.27 -9.87
CA PRO A 179 -3.36 -15.61 -10.01
C PRO A 179 -3.38 -14.38 -10.94
N ILE A 180 -2.31 -14.07 -11.63
CA ILE A 180 -2.15 -12.87 -12.45
C ILE A 180 -2.19 -13.18 -13.96
N LYS A 181 -2.36 -12.13 -14.76
CA LYS A 181 -2.15 -12.16 -16.20
C LYS A 181 -0.94 -11.31 -16.55
N CYS A 182 -0.05 -11.87 -17.36
CA CYS A 182 1.13 -11.18 -17.87
C CYS A 182 0.98 -10.91 -19.35
N SER A 183 1.58 -9.85 -19.87
CA SER A 183 1.59 -9.57 -21.29
C SER A 183 3.01 -9.47 -21.82
N ALA A 184 3.20 -9.89 -23.05
CA ALA A 184 4.43 -9.73 -23.81
C ALA A 184 4.13 -8.96 -25.11
N GLY A 185 4.72 -7.77 -25.22
CA GLY A 185 4.74 -6.98 -26.46
C GLY A 185 6.09 -7.08 -27.13
N ILE A 186 6.15 -6.93 -28.44
CA ILE A 186 7.39 -6.90 -29.20
C ILE A 186 7.37 -5.75 -30.22
N GLY A 187 8.47 -5.03 -30.30
CA GLY A 187 8.65 -3.88 -31.17
C GLY A 187 10.01 -3.85 -31.84
N GLN A 188 10.16 -3.08 -32.91
CA GLN A 188 11.41 -2.84 -33.59
C GLN A 188 12.01 -1.53 -33.10
N LEU A 189 13.26 -1.57 -32.67
CA LEU A 189 14.00 -0.36 -32.28
C LEU A 189 14.34 0.47 -33.53
N LYS A 190 14.55 1.76 -33.30
CA LYS A 190 15.00 2.69 -34.34
C LYS A 190 16.41 3.19 -34.00
N ASP A 191 17.27 3.23 -35.00
CA ASP A 191 18.58 3.81 -34.89
C ASP A 191 18.54 5.30 -35.26
N LYS A 192 19.27 6.10 -34.51
CA LYS A 192 19.38 7.53 -34.72
C LYS A 192 20.49 7.78 -35.76
N VAL A 193 20.15 8.31 -36.92
CA VAL A 193 21.04 8.64 -38.03
C VAL A 193 21.07 10.16 -38.23
N THR A 194 22.17 10.71 -38.63
CA THR A 194 22.25 12.13 -38.96
C THR A 194 21.30 12.45 -40.13
N HIS A 195 20.45 13.45 -39.96
CA HIS A 195 19.52 13.87 -40.98
C HIS A 195 20.28 14.66 -42.08
N GLU A 196 20.09 14.29 -43.35
CA GLU A 196 20.52 15.05 -44.49
C GLU A 196 19.40 15.97 -44.96
N ALA A 197 19.61 17.28 -44.78
CA ALA A 197 18.59 18.27 -45.10
C ALA A 197 18.21 18.25 -46.58
N THR A 198 16.94 18.04 -46.88
CA THR A 198 16.41 18.10 -48.23
C THR A 198 16.31 19.55 -48.72
N ILE A 199 16.33 19.77 -50.05
CA ILE A 199 16.21 21.11 -50.67
C ILE A 199 14.91 21.80 -50.19
N LYS A 200 13.82 21.04 -50.06
CA LYS A 200 12.54 21.56 -49.59
C LYS A 200 12.55 22.04 -48.14
N GLU A 201 13.28 21.35 -47.28
CA GLU A 201 13.46 21.73 -45.87
C GLU A 201 14.37 22.95 -45.75
N MET A 202 15.38 23.05 -46.55
CA MET A 202 16.26 24.26 -46.62
C MET A 202 15.46 25.48 -47.09
N GLU A 203 14.64 25.33 -48.10
CA GLU A 203 13.78 26.41 -48.60
C GLU A 203 12.69 26.81 -47.54
N ARG A 204 12.13 25.83 -46.87
CA ARG A 204 11.18 26.03 -45.79
C ARG A 204 11.79 26.76 -44.58
N ALA A 205 12.98 26.36 -44.18
CA ALA A 205 13.73 27.02 -43.12
C ALA A 205 14.09 28.49 -43.44
N LYS A 206 14.32 28.79 -44.72
CA LYS A 206 14.50 30.17 -45.15
C LYS A 206 13.22 31.02 -45.13
N ARG A 207 12.06 30.42 -45.40
CA ARG A 207 10.79 31.11 -45.46
C ARG A 207 10.11 31.22 -44.10
N GLU A 208 10.27 30.22 -43.25
CA GLU A 208 9.56 30.08 -41.96
C GLU A 208 10.60 30.11 -40.81
N SER A 209 10.71 31.25 -40.13
CA SER A 209 11.72 31.45 -39.06
C SER A 209 11.55 30.55 -37.85
N TRP A 210 10.38 29.93 -37.66
CA TRP A 210 10.09 28.98 -36.60
C TRP A 210 10.43 27.54 -36.98
N TYR A 211 10.61 27.23 -38.28
CA TYR A 211 10.93 25.87 -38.72
C TYR A 211 12.42 25.57 -38.53
N ARG A 212 12.69 24.50 -37.76
CA ARG A 212 14.02 24.01 -37.58
C ARG A 212 14.17 22.67 -38.28
N ILE A 213 15.20 22.53 -39.13
CA ILE A 213 15.52 21.26 -39.79
C ILE A 213 15.91 20.25 -38.71
N PRO A 214 15.31 19.03 -38.72
CA PRO A 214 15.69 17.96 -37.79
C PRO A 214 17.17 17.64 -37.89
N THR A 215 17.83 17.42 -36.78
CA THR A 215 19.24 17.04 -36.76
C THR A 215 19.46 15.54 -36.97
N HIS A 216 18.40 14.75 -36.79
CA HIS A 216 18.46 13.30 -36.84
C HIS A 216 17.18 12.70 -37.39
N ASP A 217 17.34 11.59 -38.11
CA ASP A 217 16.28 10.66 -38.51
C ASP A 217 16.27 9.41 -37.66
N TYR A 218 15.13 8.79 -37.53
CA TYR A 218 14.95 7.52 -36.83
C TYR A 218 14.63 6.42 -37.84
N VAL A 219 15.63 5.62 -38.18
CA VAL A 219 15.54 4.53 -39.15
C VAL A 219 15.31 3.21 -38.41
N PRO A 220 14.40 2.32 -38.88
CA PRO A 220 14.21 1.00 -38.29
C PRO A 220 15.54 0.23 -38.25
N SER A 221 15.85 -0.33 -37.07
CA SER A 221 17.08 -1.11 -36.87
C SER A 221 16.80 -2.62 -36.97
N ALA A 222 17.87 -3.42 -37.07
CA ALA A 222 17.74 -4.87 -37.01
C ALA A 222 17.38 -5.38 -35.59
N ARG A 223 17.35 -4.49 -34.58
CA ARG A 223 17.14 -4.83 -33.18
C ARG A 223 15.66 -4.81 -32.81
N LEU A 224 15.27 -5.81 -32.01
CA LEU A 224 13.94 -5.89 -31.44
C LEU A 224 13.97 -5.49 -29.95
N SER A 225 12.84 -5.05 -29.46
CA SER A 225 12.57 -4.86 -28.02
C SER A 225 11.36 -5.68 -27.61
N MET A 226 11.38 -6.23 -26.41
CA MET A 226 10.25 -6.92 -25.79
C MET A 226 9.84 -6.16 -24.54
N THR A 227 8.59 -5.79 -24.47
CA THR A 227 7.99 -5.10 -23.31
C THR A 227 7.08 -6.08 -22.59
N LEU A 228 7.29 -6.20 -21.29
CA LEU A 228 6.60 -7.14 -20.43
C LEU A 228 5.81 -6.33 -19.39
N ASN A 229 4.56 -6.70 -19.18
CA ASN A 229 3.66 -6.05 -18.24
C ASN A 229 2.77 -7.09 -17.55
N THR A 230 2.05 -6.68 -16.50
CA THR A 230 1.12 -7.52 -15.76
C THR A 230 -0.04 -6.71 -15.23
N ASP A 231 -1.17 -7.37 -14.98
CA ASP A 231 -2.32 -6.80 -14.28
C ASP A 231 -2.09 -6.66 -12.76
N SER A 232 -0.97 -7.14 -12.25
CA SER A 232 -0.65 -7.03 -10.83
C SER A 232 -0.22 -5.60 -10.45
N ARG A 233 -0.86 -5.05 -9.42
CA ARG A 233 -0.51 -3.75 -8.82
C ARG A 233 0.88 -3.72 -8.15
N TYR A 234 1.51 -4.87 -7.97
CA TYR A 234 2.80 -5.03 -7.29
C TYR A 234 4.00 -5.10 -8.22
N SER A 235 3.79 -4.93 -9.51
CA SER A 235 4.87 -4.99 -10.49
C SER A 235 4.82 -3.80 -11.43
N SER A 236 5.95 -3.54 -12.06
CA SER A 236 6.15 -2.48 -13.05
C SER A 236 6.45 -3.07 -14.42
N GLU A 237 6.18 -2.29 -15.45
CA GLU A 237 6.60 -2.62 -16.81
C GLU A 237 8.10 -2.83 -16.89
N VAL A 238 8.51 -3.90 -17.56
CA VAL A 238 9.91 -4.24 -17.82
C VAL A 238 10.12 -4.31 -19.33
N SER A 239 11.21 -3.73 -19.82
CA SER A 239 11.56 -3.78 -21.24
C SER A 239 12.98 -4.32 -21.42
N TRP A 240 13.11 -5.27 -22.34
CA TRP A 240 14.41 -5.78 -22.79
C TRP A 240 14.58 -5.55 -24.29
N SER A 241 15.81 -5.38 -24.72
CA SER A 241 16.11 -5.16 -26.13
C SER A 241 17.35 -5.94 -26.55
N ASP A 242 17.42 -6.22 -27.83
CA ASP A 242 18.65 -6.73 -28.44
C ASP A 242 19.81 -5.80 -28.13
N THR A 243 20.88 -6.37 -27.62
CA THR A 243 22.18 -5.70 -27.51
C THR A 243 23.16 -6.29 -28.52
N LYS A 244 24.35 -5.72 -28.62
CA LYS A 244 25.42 -6.25 -29.49
C LYS A 244 25.84 -7.67 -29.10
N THR A 245 25.69 -8.03 -27.83
CA THR A 245 26.19 -9.29 -27.25
C THR A 245 25.08 -10.26 -26.85
N ILE A 246 23.86 -9.77 -26.55
CA ILE A 246 22.76 -10.58 -26.02
C ILE A 246 21.54 -10.33 -26.90
N PRO A 247 21.17 -11.27 -27.79
CA PRO A 247 19.92 -11.23 -28.53
C PRO A 247 18.72 -11.62 -27.63
N LEU A 248 17.52 -11.21 -28.02
CA LEU A 248 16.28 -11.49 -27.27
C LEU A 248 15.98 -12.99 -27.11
N GLU A 249 16.48 -13.81 -28.01
CA GLU A 249 16.37 -15.28 -27.92
C GLU A 249 16.93 -15.82 -26.59
N LEU A 250 18.04 -15.25 -26.13
CA LEU A 250 18.66 -15.63 -24.85
C LEU A 250 17.94 -15.05 -23.61
N ARG A 251 16.97 -14.16 -23.83
CA ARG A 251 16.16 -13.57 -22.76
C ARG A 251 14.83 -14.28 -22.51
N LEU A 252 14.42 -15.20 -23.37
CA LEU A 252 13.17 -15.94 -23.21
C LEU A 252 13.09 -16.70 -21.85
N PRO A 253 14.16 -17.35 -21.36
CA PRO A 253 14.17 -17.91 -20.01
C PRO A 253 13.86 -16.87 -18.94
N ASP A 254 14.47 -15.71 -19.04
CA ASP A 254 14.28 -14.61 -18.09
C ASP A 254 12.82 -14.09 -18.10
N VAL A 255 12.15 -14.10 -19.27
CA VAL A 255 10.73 -13.70 -19.40
C VAL A 255 9.83 -14.62 -18.58
N MET A 256 10.00 -15.94 -18.73
CA MET A 256 9.18 -16.91 -18.00
C MET A 256 9.44 -16.83 -16.50
N THR A 257 10.70 -16.77 -16.09
CA THR A 257 11.07 -16.60 -14.68
C THR A 257 10.51 -15.30 -14.10
N LEU A 258 10.47 -14.21 -14.89
CA LEU A 258 9.88 -12.96 -14.45
C LEU A 258 8.37 -13.08 -14.22
N PHE A 259 7.64 -13.76 -15.11
CA PHE A 259 6.20 -13.97 -14.97
C PHE A 259 5.87 -14.80 -13.71
N GLU A 260 6.60 -15.88 -13.48
CA GLU A 260 6.46 -16.72 -12.30
C GLU A 260 6.78 -15.94 -11.02
N ARG A 261 7.84 -15.15 -11.07
CA ARG A 261 8.20 -14.24 -9.97
C ARG A 261 7.08 -13.24 -9.64
N TRP A 262 6.48 -12.62 -10.66
CA TRP A 262 5.37 -11.70 -10.45
C TRP A 262 4.15 -12.38 -9.83
N ALA A 263 3.84 -13.60 -10.25
CA ALA A 263 2.74 -14.39 -9.67
C ALA A 263 2.98 -14.69 -8.18
N LEU A 264 4.19 -15.12 -7.82
CA LEU A 264 4.55 -15.40 -6.42
C LEU A 264 4.53 -14.13 -5.57
N VAL A 265 5.12 -13.02 -6.05
CA VAL A 265 5.08 -11.72 -5.35
C VAL A 265 3.64 -11.27 -5.12
N HIS A 266 2.76 -11.45 -6.10
CA HIS A 266 1.35 -11.13 -5.94
C HIS A 266 0.71 -11.97 -4.84
N THR A 267 0.93 -13.28 -4.85
CA THR A 267 0.38 -14.21 -3.86
C THR A 267 0.85 -13.87 -2.45
N GLU A 268 2.16 -13.72 -2.26
CA GLU A 268 2.76 -13.39 -0.94
C GLU A 268 2.20 -12.07 -0.39
N ARG A 269 2.10 -11.03 -1.24
CA ARG A 269 1.59 -9.72 -0.81
C ARG A 269 0.09 -9.73 -0.54
N ALA A 270 -0.68 -10.43 -1.36
CA ALA A 270 -2.12 -10.56 -1.14
C ALA A 270 -2.43 -11.31 0.17
N GLU A 271 -1.65 -12.32 0.51
CA GLU A 271 -1.76 -13.02 1.80
C GLU A 271 -1.37 -12.12 2.97
N ALA A 272 -0.26 -11.38 2.85
CA ALA A 272 0.15 -10.43 3.88
C ALA A 272 -0.90 -9.35 4.14
N GLU A 273 -1.49 -8.78 3.08
CA GLU A 273 -2.58 -7.80 3.21
C GLU A 273 -3.82 -8.40 3.86
N ARG A 274 -4.18 -9.64 3.50
CA ARG A 274 -5.31 -10.34 4.12
C ARG A 274 -5.09 -10.55 5.61
N LEU A 275 -3.90 -10.98 5.99
CA LEU A 275 -3.55 -11.18 7.41
C LEU A 275 -3.57 -9.85 8.17
N ALA A 276 -3.02 -8.79 7.60
CA ALA A 276 -3.03 -7.45 8.18
C ALA A 276 -4.47 -6.92 8.38
N GLU A 277 -5.37 -7.16 7.42
CA GLU A 277 -6.77 -6.74 7.55
C GLU A 277 -7.50 -7.54 8.64
N ILE A 278 -7.23 -8.85 8.77
CA ILE A 278 -7.78 -9.69 9.86
C ILE A 278 -7.29 -9.18 11.22
N GLU A 279 -6.01 -8.84 11.35
CA GLU A 279 -5.48 -8.29 12.60
C GLU A 279 -6.07 -6.93 12.94
N LYS A 280 -6.23 -6.07 11.96
CA LYS A 280 -6.88 -4.77 12.09
C LYS A 280 -8.34 -4.90 12.53
N GLN A 281 -9.07 -5.84 11.96
CA GLN A 281 -10.45 -6.12 12.36
C GLN A 281 -10.51 -6.62 13.81
N LYS A 282 -9.69 -7.60 14.19
CA LYS A 282 -9.61 -8.11 15.56
C LYS A 282 -9.27 -7.02 16.58
N ARG A 283 -8.37 -6.10 16.20
CA ARG A 283 -8.04 -4.94 17.04
C ARG A 283 -9.25 -4.03 17.23
N ARG A 284 -9.96 -3.70 16.14
CA ARG A 284 -11.19 -2.89 16.22
C ARG A 284 -12.27 -3.53 17.08
N GLU A 285 -12.49 -4.83 16.94
CA GLU A 285 -13.47 -5.57 17.75
C GLU A 285 -13.12 -5.50 19.25
N ARG A 286 -11.82 -5.64 19.60
CA ARG A 286 -11.36 -5.47 21.00
C ARG A 286 -11.57 -4.05 21.53
N GLU A 287 -11.25 -3.04 20.72
CA GLU A 287 -11.44 -1.63 21.06
C GLU A 287 -12.92 -1.31 21.26
N ASP A 288 -13.80 -1.83 20.40
CA ASP A 288 -15.25 -1.66 20.52
C ASP A 288 -15.80 -2.35 21.77
N GLU A 289 -15.30 -3.53 22.12
CA GLU A 289 -15.70 -4.23 23.33
C GLU A 289 -15.29 -3.47 24.60
N LEU A 290 -14.05 -2.97 24.63
CA LEU A 290 -13.58 -2.12 25.73
C LEU A 290 -14.41 -0.83 25.86
N ALA A 291 -14.78 -0.22 24.74
CA ALA A 291 -15.62 0.97 24.73
C ALA A 291 -17.04 0.68 25.26
N ARG A 292 -17.63 -0.47 24.89
CA ARG A 292 -18.93 -0.90 25.45
C ARG A 292 -18.86 -1.13 26.95
N GLN A 293 -17.81 -1.79 27.42
CA GLN A 293 -17.62 -2.04 28.85
C GLN A 293 -17.44 -0.71 29.61
N ALA A 294 -16.65 0.23 29.09
CA ALA A 294 -16.45 1.53 29.68
C ALA A 294 -17.77 2.35 29.73
N HIS A 295 -18.57 2.33 28.69
CA HIS A 295 -19.89 2.95 28.68
C HIS A 295 -20.79 2.34 29.75
N MET A 296 -20.85 1.01 29.86
CA MET A 296 -21.66 0.32 30.86
C MET A 296 -21.24 0.72 32.28
N GLN A 297 -19.95 0.78 32.58
CA GLN A 297 -19.43 1.20 33.87
C GLN A 297 -19.78 2.67 34.17
N HIS A 298 -19.64 3.55 33.18
CA HIS A 298 -20.00 4.95 33.30
C HIS A 298 -21.51 5.12 33.62
N ALA A 299 -22.39 4.44 32.87
CA ALA A 299 -23.82 4.53 33.07
C ALA A 299 -24.28 3.96 34.44
N LEU A 300 -23.60 2.92 34.93
CA LEU A 300 -23.81 2.42 36.28
C LEU A 300 -23.38 3.45 37.33
N GLY A 301 -22.27 4.14 37.13
CA GLY A 301 -21.79 5.21 38.00
C GLY A 301 -22.74 6.39 38.05
N GLU A 302 -23.20 6.87 36.88
CA GLU A 302 -24.21 7.95 36.83
C GLU A 302 -25.52 7.56 37.56
N ARG A 303 -25.96 6.32 37.38
CA ARG A 303 -27.17 5.85 38.09
C ARG A 303 -26.96 5.79 39.61
N LEU A 304 -25.79 5.40 40.07
CA LEU A 304 -25.42 5.41 41.50
C LEU A 304 -25.44 6.83 42.07
N ILE A 305 -24.86 7.78 41.35
CA ILE A 305 -24.84 9.20 41.75
C ILE A 305 -26.25 9.76 41.84
N ALA A 306 -27.09 9.52 40.81
CA ALA A 306 -28.50 9.94 40.83
C ALA A 306 -29.29 9.35 42.00
N ASN A 307 -29.05 8.08 42.34
CA ASN A 307 -29.66 7.46 43.49
C ASN A 307 -29.17 8.09 44.83
N LEU A 308 -27.89 8.46 44.90
CA LEU A 308 -27.34 9.16 46.08
C LEU A 308 -27.96 10.54 46.25
N GLU A 309 -28.09 11.32 45.19
CA GLU A 309 -28.73 12.65 45.20
C GLU A 309 -30.20 12.54 45.63
N ASP A 310 -30.95 11.56 45.12
CA ASP A 310 -32.34 11.31 45.56
C ASP A 310 -32.40 10.91 47.04
N TRP A 311 -31.47 10.08 47.51
CA TRP A 311 -31.41 9.68 48.93
C TRP A 311 -31.11 10.88 49.87
N GLU A 312 -30.15 11.74 49.50
CA GLU A 312 -29.85 12.97 50.27
C GLU A 312 -31.03 13.93 50.29
N LEU A 313 -31.70 14.11 49.14
CA LEU A 313 -32.88 14.93 49.04
C LEU A 313 -34.00 14.40 49.95
N VAL A 314 -34.25 13.10 49.94
CA VAL A 314 -35.25 12.46 50.83
C VAL A 314 -34.88 12.66 52.29
N GLY A 315 -33.61 12.56 52.68
CA GLY A 315 -33.16 12.85 54.03
C GLY A 315 -33.51 14.26 54.47
N ARG A 316 -33.26 15.24 53.62
CA ARG A 316 -33.58 16.67 53.89
C ARG A 316 -35.10 16.90 53.93
N LEU A 317 -35.87 16.28 53.03
CA LEU A 317 -37.33 16.34 52.99
C LEU A 317 -37.94 15.77 54.27
N ARG A 318 -37.43 14.69 54.84
CA ARG A 318 -37.93 14.11 56.11
C ARG A 318 -37.88 15.12 57.24
N HIS A 319 -36.77 15.85 57.40
CA HIS A 319 -36.64 16.88 58.41
C HIS A 319 -37.63 18.04 58.19
N TYR A 320 -37.69 18.54 56.93
CA TYR A 320 -38.60 19.63 56.58
C TYR A 320 -40.09 19.27 56.77
N LEU A 321 -40.50 18.04 56.44
CA LEU A 321 -41.86 17.58 56.61
C LEU A 321 -42.21 17.33 58.08
N ALA A 322 -41.25 17.02 58.95
CA ALA A 322 -41.42 16.97 60.38
C ALA A 322 -41.68 18.36 60.94
N ASP A 323 -40.81 19.35 60.61
CA ASP A 323 -40.99 20.73 61.00
C ASP A 323 -42.32 21.33 60.49
N MET A 324 -42.72 20.98 59.25
CA MET A 324 -43.98 21.38 58.65
C MET A 324 -45.17 20.79 59.43
N ALA A 325 -45.09 19.53 59.82
CA ALA A 325 -46.15 18.86 60.62
C ALA A 325 -46.33 19.54 61.96
N ASP A 326 -45.19 19.85 62.66
CA ASP A 326 -45.24 20.57 63.95
C ASP A 326 -45.83 21.98 63.77
N HIS A 327 -45.53 22.67 62.69
CA HIS A 327 -46.07 24.01 62.40
C HIS A 327 -47.59 23.95 62.14
N ILE A 328 -48.12 22.95 61.41
CA ILE A 328 -49.54 22.74 61.12
C ILE A 328 -50.33 22.55 62.39
N GLU A 329 -49.79 21.87 63.41
CA GLU A 329 -50.46 21.70 64.72
C GLU A 329 -50.75 23.02 65.41
N HIS A 330 -49.98 24.07 65.16
CA HIS A 330 -50.09 25.40 65.78
C HIS A 330 -50.98 26.36 64.97
N ILE A 331 -51.50 25.96 63.79
CA ILE A 331 -52.47 26.75 63.00
C ILE A 331 -53.80 26.76 63.71
N THR A 332 -54.30 27.96 64.03
CA THR A 332 -55.59 28.14 64.76
C THR A 332 -56.80 28.11 63.83
N ASP A 333 -56.65 28.50 62.58
CA ASP A 333 -57.74 28.48 61.58
C ASP A 333 -57.89 27.04 61.02
N GLU A 334 -59.18 26.55 61.10
CA GLU A 334 -59.49 25.19 60.72
C GLU A 334 -59.40 24.92 59.20
N GLU A 335 -59.81 25.92 58.40
CA GLU A 335 -59.73 25.77 56.93
C GLU A 335 -58.26 25.80 56.43
N GLU A 336 -57.46 26.71 56.98
CA GLU A 336 -56.05 26.83 56.67
C GLU A 336 -55.29 25.59 57.17
N ARG A 337 -55.59 25.04 58.33
CA ARG A 337 -54.96 23.81 58.84
C ARG A 337 -55.29 22.60 57.98
N ALA A 338 -56.57 22.50 57.52
CA ALA A 338 -56.95 21.40 56.63
C ALA A 338 -56.25 21.42 55.27
N ALA A 339 -56.15 22.61 54.65
CA ALA A 339 -55.41 22.79 53.40
C ALA A 339 -53.90 22.51 53.57
N ALA A 340 -53.30 22.93 54.68
CA ALA A 340 -51.90 22.64 54.98
C ALA A 340 -51.64 21.14 55.24
N ALA A 341 -52.57 20.46 55.87
CA ALA A 341 -52.49 18.99 56.06
C ALA A 341 -52.57 18.20 54.74
N GLU A 342 -53.46 18.64 53.84
CA GLU A 342 -53.54 18.04 52.49
C GLU A 342 -52.23 18.21 51.70
N TRP A 343 -51.63 19.41 51.80
CA TRP A 343 -50.31 19.68 51.21
C TRP A 343 -49.21 18.81 51.83
N LEU A 344 -49.17 18.65 53.11
CA LEU A 344 -48.22 17.81 53.83
C LEU A 344 -48.32 16.34 53.36
N GLU A 345 -49.55 15.84 53.17
CA GLU A 345 -49.77 14.47 52.73
C GLU A 345 -49.28 14.27 51.29
N TRP A 346 -49.50 15.23 50.39
CA TRP A 346 -48.95 15.20 49.05
C TRP A 346 -47.43 15.18 49.10
N CYS A 347 -46.78 16.00 49.91
CA CYS A 347 -45.33 16.05 50.08
C CYS A 347 -44.77 14.72 50.60
N LYS A 348 -45.41 14.04 51.52
CA LYS A 348 -45.01 12.71 51.99
C LYS A 348 -45.08 11.67 50.88
N GLN A 349 -46.11 11.71 50.07
CA GLN A 349 -46.25 10.81 48.91
C GLN A 349 -45.17 11.07 47.85
N TYR A 350 -44.86 12.33 47.58
CA TYR A 350 -43.79 12.70 46.68
C TYR A 350 -42.42 12.20 47.18
N MET A 351 -42.11 12.40 48.47
CA MET A 351 -40.91 11.88 49.09
C MET A 351 -40.80 10.37 49.01
N ALA A 352 -41.87 9.62 49.28
CA ALA A 352 -41.91 8.17 49.26
C ALA A 352 -41.66 7.62 47.81
N LYS A 353 -42.17 8.30 46.78
CA LYS A 353 -41.96 7.93 45.41
C LYS A 353 -40.48 8.14 44.94
N ARG A 354 -39.83 9.09 45.56
CA ARG A 354 -38.47 9.48 45.22
C ARG A 354 -37.37 8.72 46.00
N ASP A 355 -37.76 8.13 47.13
CA ASP A 355 -36.81 7.39 47.97
C ASP A 355 -36.33 6.13 47.28
N PRO A 356 -35.01 6.05 46.89
CA PRO A 356 -34.46 4.90 46.19
C PRO A 356 -34.48 3.61 47.01
N LEU A 357 -34.57 3.72 48.36
CA LEU A 357 -34.59 2.57 49.29
C LEU A 357 -35.97 1.94 49.46
N THR A 358 -37.03 2.54 48.94
CA THR A 358 -38.35 1.94 48.92
C THR A 358 -38.49 0.79 47.91
N LYS A 359 -37.55 0.69 46.97
CA LYS A 359 -37.51 -0.36 45.95
C LYS A 359 -36.46 -1.42 46.31
N PRO A 360 -36.64 -2.69 45.89
CA PRO A 360 -35.60 -3.71 46.07
C PRO A 360 -34.27 -3.27 45.46
N ILE A 361 -33.17 -3.35 46.22
CA ILE A 361 -31.81 -3.01 45.75
C ILE A 361 -31.38 -4.06 44.75
N ARG A 362 -31.28 -3.66 43.48
CA ARG A 362 -30.84 -4.51 42.39
C ARG A 362 -29.96 -3.68 41.45
N GLN A 363 -29.01 -4.36 40.81
CA GLN A 363 -28.22 -3.72 39.76
C GLN A 363 -29.17 -3.21 38.65
N PRO A 364 -29.07 -1.96 38.25
CA PRO A 364 -29.91 -1.40 37.19
C PRO A 364 -29.59 -2.04 35.85
N LYS A 365 -30.63 -2.30 35.06
CA LYS A 365 -30.50 -2.74 33.69
C LYS A 365 -30.12 -1.53 32.83
N ILE A 366 -28.89 -1.48 32.35
CA ILE A 366 -28.42 -0.44 31.42
C ILE A 366 -28.71 -0.91 30.00
N LYS A 367 -29.22 -0.01 29.15
CA LYS A 367 -29.40 -0.26 27.73
C LYS A 367 -28.02 -0.39 27.06
N PRO A 368 -27.80 -1.38 26.18
CA PRO A 368 -26.59 -1.48 25.42
C PRO A 368 -26.31 -0.18 24.61
N PRO A 369 -25.05 0.28 24.54
CA PRO A 369 -24.72 1.49 23.82
C PRO A 369 -24.98 1.34 22.31
N GLY A 370 -25.47 2.40 21.70
CA GLY A 370 -25.56 2.53 20.26
C GLY A 370 -24.18 2.86 19.62
N TYR A 371 -24.15 2.95 18.30
CA TYR A 371 -22.91 3.20 17.57
C TYR A 371 -22.21 4.50 17.98
N SER A 372 -22.96 5.60 18.12
CA SER A 372 -22.42 6.90 18.49
C SER A 372 -21.79 6.90 19.88
N GLU A 373 -22.42 6.23 20.84
CA GLU A 373 -21.95 6.10 22.21
C GLU A 373 -20.66 5.25 22.26
N VAL A 374 -20.59 4.17 21.49
CA VAL A 374 -19.36 3.37 21.35
C VAL A 374 -18.22 4.22 20.79
N GLN A 375 -18.47 5.02 19.74
CA GLN A 375 -17.44 5.88 19.16
C GLN A 375 -16.96 6.96 20.12
N GLU A 376 -17.86 7.55 20.92
CA GLU A 376 -17.48 8.50 21.95
C GLU A 376 -16.54 7.87 22.99
N PHE A 377 -16.89 6.70 23.49
CA PHE A 377 -16.05 6.01 24.47
C PHE A 377 -14.73 5.49 23.88
N ARG A 378 -14.71 5.09 22.60
CA ARG A 378 -13.45 4.83 21.89
C ARG A 378 -12.52 6.04 21.92
N THR A 379 -13.05 7.23 21.64
CA THR A 379 -12.28 8.46 21.66
C THR A 379 -11.78 8.78 23.07
N ARG A 380 -12.62 8.62 24.09
CA ARG A 380 -12.24 8.83 25.52
C ARG A 380 -11.13 7.88 25.98
N LEU A 381 -11.11 6.64 25.47
CA LEU A 381 -10.08 5.64 25.76
C LEU A 381 -8.81 5.81 24.94
N GLY A 382 -8.75 6.81 24.05
CA GLY A 382 -7.60 7.06 23.20
C GLY A 382 -7.54 6.17 21.94
N PHE A 383 -8.59 5.38 21.66
CA PHE A 383 -8.73 4.64 20.42
C PHE A 383 -9.26 5.57 19.32
N GLY A 384 -8.61 6.69 19.10
CA GLY A 384 -9.04 7.69 18.13
C GLY A 384 -9.17 7.09 16.73
N SER A 385 -10.09 7.63 15.93
CA SER A 385 -10.14 7.39 14.50
C SER A 385 -8.84 7.89 13.88
N GLY A 386 -7.85 7.02 13.81
CA GLY A 386 -6.68 7.27 12.99
C GLY A 386 -7.15 7.39 11.54
N TYR A 387 -7.28 8.60 11.07
CA TYR A 387 -7.22 8.88 9.64
C TYR A 387 -5.82 8.48 9.19
N TRP A 388 -5.70 7.30 8.58
CA TRP A 388 -4.53 6.85 7.84
C TRP A 388 -4.96 6.48 6.43
#